data_7e1023c2f66b2cd81dcf49f6db6a3096
#
_entry.id   7e1023c2f66b2cd81dcf49f6db6a3096
#
_cell.length_a   1.000
_cell.length_b   1.000
_cell.length_c   1.000
_cell.angle_alpha   90.00
_cell.angle_beta   90.00
_cell.angle_gamma   90.00
#
_symmetry.space_group_name_H-M   'P 1'
#
loop_
_entity.id
_entity.type
_entity.pdbx_description
1 polymer ?
#
loop_
_entity_poly.entity_id
_entity_poly.type
_entity_poly.pdbx_seq_one_letter_code
_entity_poly.pdbx_strand_id
1 'polypeptide(L)'
;RTLKNSFMLSSDVSAGYDPAYGECFEKKNAAYLGRGIVLNKFTGARGKSGSNDANAEYVAKVRGIFDDSNVAFQTAELGKVDVGGGGTIAYIAALYGMNVIDSGVAVLSMHAPWEVTSKADIYEAKKAYKAFLENA
;
A
#
# COMPACT_ATOMS: atom_id res chain seq x y z
N ARG A 1 -24.04 7.83 -4.90
CA ARG A 1 -23.38 8.96 -5.61
C ARG A 1 -22.20 9.52 -4.80
N THR A 2 -22.36 9.70 -3.49
CA THR A 2 -21.28 10.18 -2.60
C THR A 2 -20.07 9.25 -2.61
N LEU A 3 -20.27 7.95 -2.36
CA LEU A 3 -19.16 6.98 -2.34
C LEU A 3 -18.40 6.94 -3.66
N LYS A 4 -19.10 7.00 -4.81
CA LYS A 4 -18.44 7.02 -6.13
C LYS A 4 -17.49 8.22 -6.33
N ASN A 5 -17.74 9.31 -5.63
CA ASN A 5 -16.95 10.54 -5.70
C ASN A 5 -15.96 10.65 -4.53
N SER A 6 -15.75 9.56 -3.77
CA SER A 6 -14.87 9.54 -2.61
C SER A 6 -13.52 8.93 -2.95
N PHE A 7 -12.51 9.40 -2.23
CA PHE A 7 -11.13 8.89 -2.28
C PHE A 7 -10.80 8.22 -0.96
N MET A 8 -10.03 7.14 -1.01
CA MET A 8 -9.63 6.40 0.18
C MET A 8 -8.16 5.98 0.11
N LEU A 9 -7.39 6.33 1.12
CA LEU A 9 -6.17 5.60 1.46
C LEU A 9 -6.57 4.46 2.41
N SER A 10 -6.45 3.23 1.94
CA SER A 10 -6.60 2.04 2.78
C SER A 10 -5.29 1.86 3.54
N SER A 11 -5.32 2.21 4.84
CA SER A 11 -4.15 2.16 5.71
C SER A 11 -3.88 0.73 6.19
N ASP A 12 -3.62 -0.16 5.24
CA ASP A 12 -3.21 -1.53 5.50
C ASP A 12 -1.70 -1.66 5.34
N VAL A 13 -1.08 -2.53 6.14
CA VAL A 13 0.37 -2.77 6.07
C VAL A 13 0.75 -3.53 4.81
N SER A 14 1.98 -3.37 4.37
CA SER A 14 2.53 -4.06 3.20
C SER A 14 3.59 -5.07 3.63
N ALA A 15 3.68 -6.19 2.91
CA ALA A 15 4.72 -7.17 3.16
C ALA A 15 6.11 -6.60 2.81
N GLY A 16 6.97 -6.45 3.80
CA GLY A 16 8.36 -6.06 3.61
C GLY A 16 9.17 -7.22 3.02
N TYR A 17 10.12 -6.90 2.16
CA TYR A 17 11.03 -7.90 1.61
C TYR A 17 11.79 -8.62 2.73
N ASP A 18 11.61 -9.94 2.81
CA ASP A 18 12.31 -10.80 3.74
C ASP A 18 13.35 -11.64 2.98
N PRO A 19 14.66 -11.46 3.25
CA PRO A 19 15.69 -12.24 2.60
C PRO A 19 15.60 -13.75 2.85
N ALA A 20 15.01 -14.16 3.98
CA ALA A 20 14.84 -15.59 4.31
C ALA A 20 13.76 -16.27 3.43
N TYR A 21 12.88 -15.48 2.83
CA TYR A 21 11.78 -15.94 1.96
C TYR A 21 11.78 -15.18 0.63
N GLY A 22 12.97 -14.88 0.11
CA GLY A 22 13.18 -14.06 -1.07
C GLY A 22 12.46 -14.56 -2.34
N GLU A 23 12.17 -15.85 -2.43
CA GLU A 23 11.43 -16.45 -3.54
C GLU A 23 9.96 -16.05 -3.60
N CYS A 24 9.39 -15.61 -2.47
CA CYS A 24 8.02 -15.12 -2.39
C CYS A 24 7.86 -13.69 -2.88
N PHE A 25 8.96 -13.01 -3.24
CA PHE A 25 8.97 -11.60 -3.62
C PHE A 25 9.53 -11.40 -5.03
N GLU A 26 8.99 -10.41 -5.73
CA GLU A 26 9.66 -9.81 -6.89
C GLU A 26 10.51 -8.63 -6.39
N LYS A 27 11.84 -8.80 -6.37
CA LYS A 27 12.76 -7.83 -5.75
C LYS A 27 12.64 -6.40 -6.29
N LYS A 28 12.27 -6.25 -7.56
CA LYS A 28 12.11 -4.93 -8.18
C LYS A 28 10.80 -4.24 -7.82
N ASN A 29 9.87 -4.99 -7.22
CA ASN A 29 8.53 -4.52 -6.87
C ASN A 29 8.16 -4.87 -5.43
N ALA A 30 9.14 -5.05 -4.56
CA ALA A 30 8.96 -5.34 -3.14
C ALA A 30 9.12 -4.07 -2.30
N ALA A 31 8.42 -4.03 -1.18
CA ALA A 31 8.59 -2.98 -0.17
C ALA A 31 9.81 -3.27 0.70
N TYR A 32 10.52 -2.23 1.10
CA TYR A 32 11.68 -2.33 1.98
C TYR A 32 11.48 -1.42 3.20
N LEU A 33 11.84 -1.93 4.38
CA LEU A 33 11.82 -1.14 5.60
C LEU A 33 12.80 0.05 5.50
N GLY A 34 12.39 1.19 6.03
CA GLY A 34 13.21 2.41 6.02
C GLY A 34 13.14 3.23 4.72
N ARG A 35 12.22 2.90 3.82
CA ARG A 35 12.03 3.62 2.56
C ARG A 35 10.73 4.43 2.48
N GLY A 36 10.10 4.66 3.60
CA GLY A 36 8.87 5.43 3.69
C GLY A 36 7.61 4.59 3.55
N ILE A 37 6.47 5.27 3.42
CA ILE A 37 5.17 4.62 3.26
C ILE A 37 5.08 3.90 1.92
N VAL A 38 4.38 2.77 1.88
CA VAL A 38 4.22 1.95 0.68
C VAL A 38 2.90 2.27 0.00
N LEU A 39 2.93 2.50 -1.30
CA LEU A 39 1.76 2.54 -2.16
C LEU A 39 1.64 1.22 -2.91
N ASN A 40 0.61 0.44 -2.62
CA ASN A 40 0.29 -0.78 -3.36
C ASN A 40 -0.80 -0.47 -4.39
N LYS A 41 -0.40 -0.28 -5.63
CA LYS A 41 -1.35 -0.04 -6.73
C LYS A 41 -2.28 -1.22 -6.93
N PHE A 42 -1.73 -2.42 -6.87
CA PHE A 42 -2.46 -3.67 -7.00
C PHE A 42 -2.36 -4.48 -5.70
N THR A 43 -3.50 -4.95 -5.22
CA THR A 43 -3.59 -5.93 -4.14
C THR A 43 -4.57 -7.03 -4.52
N GLY A 44 -4.25 -8.26 -4.22
CA GLY A 44 -5.09 -9.41 -4.55
C GLY A 44 -4.38 -10.71 -4.22
N ALA A 45 -5.15 -11.74 -3.92
CA ALA A 45 -4.64 -13.07 -3.63
C ALA A 45 -4.88 -14.00 -4.81
N ARG A 46 -3.97 -14.93 -5.05
CA ARG A 46 -4.10 -16.09 -5.93
C ARG A 46 -5.01 -15.86 -7.16
N GLY A 47 -4.52 -15.21 -8.18
CA GLY A 47 -5.32 -14.95 -9.37
C GLY A 47 -6.40 -13.89 -9.19
N LYS A 48 -6.18 -12.95 -8.26
CA LYS A 48 -6.94 -11.69 -8.15
C LYS A 48 -8.26 -11.79 -7.37
N SER A 49 -8.44 -12.78 -6.52
CA SER A 49 -9.58 -12.81 -5.61
C SER A 49 -9.48 -11.67 -4.59
N GLY A 50 -10.58 -10.94 -4.36
CA GLY A 50 -10.60 -9.80 -3.45
C GLY A 50 -9.59 -8.73 -3.82
N SER A 51 -9.40 -8.47 -5.12
CA SER A 51 -8.38 -7.54 -5.61
C SER A 51 -8.90 -6.10 -5.71
N ASN A 52 -7.97 -5.16 -5.54
CA ASN A 52 -8.11 -3.78 -5.95
C ASN A 52 -6.95 -3.41 -6.88
N ASP A 53 -7.25 -2.71 -7.96
CA ASP A 53 -6.26 -2.14 -8.87
C ASP A 53 -6.54 -0.64 -8.99
N ALA A 54 -5.77 0.17 -8.26
CA ALA A 54 -5.97 1.61 -8.23
C ALA A 54 -5.76 2.20 -9.64
N ASN A 55 -6.68 3.07 -10.08
CA ASN A 55 -6.55 3.70 -11.39
C ASN A 55 -5.37 4.68 -11.43
N ALA A 56 -4.82 4.90 -12.63
CA ALA A 56 -3.60 5.68 -12.83
C ALA A 56 -3.77 7.14 -12.41
N GLU A 57 -4.93 7.73 -12.63
CA GLU A 57 -5.24 9.11 -12.26
C GLU A 57 -5.21 9.30 -10.74
N TYR A 58 -5.78 8.35 -10.00
CA TYR A 58 -5.75 8.39 -8.54
C TYR A 58 -4.35 8.15 -7.98
N VAL A 59 -3.60 7.21 -8.57
CA VAL A 59 -2.18 7.00 -8.20
C VAL A 59 -1.39 8.28 -8.43
N ALA A 60 -1.57 8.95 -9.56
CA ALA A 60 -0.89 10.20 -9.86
C ALA A 60 -1.25 11.31 -8.84
N LYS A 61 -2.55 11.43 -8.49
CA LYS A 61 -3.01 12.39 -7.48
C LYS A 61 -2.34 12.15 -6.13
N VAL A 62 -2.34 10.90 -5.64
CA VAL A 62 -1.75 10.56 -4.34
C VAL A 62 -0.24 10.80 -4.33
N ARG A 63 0.46 10.41 -5.40
CA ARG A 63 1.89 10.68 -5.55
C ARG A 63 2.18 12.17 -5.54
N GLY A 64 1.41 12.98 -6.28
CA GLY A 64 1.56 14.43 -6.30
C GLY A 64 1.42 15.04 -4.89
N ILE A 65 0.39 14.62 -4.13
CA ILE A 65 0.20 15.06 -2.74
C ILE A 65 1.43 14.71 -1.87
N PHE A 66 1.98 13.51 -2.03
CA PHE A 66 3.14 13.08 -1.24
C PHE A 66 4.43 13.81 -1.63
N ASP A 67 4.66 14.00 -2.92
CA ASP A 67 5.82 14.75 -3.43
C ASP A 67 5.77 16.21 -2.96
N ASP A 68 4.63 16.90 -3.11
CA ASP A 68 4.44 18.28 -2.69
C ASP A 68 4.58 18.48 -1.16
N SER A 69 4.25 17.43 -0.40
CA SER A 69 4.35 17.42 1.07
C SER A 69 5.67 16.85 1.60
N ASN A 70 6.62 16.56 0.70
CA ASN A 70 7.93 15.98 1.03
C ASN A 70 7.81 14.69 1.88
N VAL A 71 6.87 13.82 1.52
CA VAL A 71 6.68 12.49 2.12
C VAL A 71 7.56 11.49 1.40
N ALA A 72 8.36 10.73 2.13
CA ALA A 72 9.08 9.60 1.56
C ALA A 72 8.11 8.43 1.34
N PHE A 73 8.06 7.93 0.11
CA PHE A 73 7.21 6.79 -0.25
C PHE A 73 7.88 5.87 -1.27
N GLN A 74 7.38 4.67 -1.35
CA GLN A 74 7.79 3.65 -2.31
C GLN A 74 6.55 2.98 -2.90
N THR A 75 6.69 2.39 -4.09
CA THR A 75 5.64 1.57 -4.70
C THR A 75 6.03 0.10 -4.64
N ALA A 76 5.09 -0.77 -4.32
CA ALA A 76 5.34 -2.20 -4.24
C ALA A 76 4.06 -3.01 -4.44
N GLU A 77 4.22 -4.30 -4.63
CA GLU A 77 3.16 -5.29 -4.51
C GLU A 77 3.36 -6.16 -3.26
N LEU A 78 2.27 -6.79 -2.81
CA LEU A 78 2.24 -7.66 -1.62
C LEU A 78 2.85 -9.06 -1.91
N GLY A 79 4.06 -9.10 -2.43
CA GLY A 79 4.71 -10.34 -2.82
C GLY A 79 4.63 -10.62 -4.32
N LYS A 80 5.22 -11.72 -4.72
CA LYS A 80 5.26 -12.13 -6.13
C LYS A 80 3.88 -12.59 -6.58
N VAL A 81 3.40 -12.07 -7.71
CA VAL A 81 2.11 -12.47 -8.31
C VAL A 81 2.04 -13.99 -8.49
N ASP A 82 0.90 -14.57 -8.14
CA ASP A 82 0.57 -16.00 -8.17
C ASP A 82 1.38 -16.92 -7.22
N VAL A 83 2.46 -16.42 -6.63
CA VAL A 83 3.29 -17.18 -5.67
C VAL A 83 3.07 -16.68 -4.24
N GLY A 84 3.10 -15.38 -4.06
CA GLY A 84 2.82 -14.70 -2.80
C GLY A 84 1.63 -13.78 -2.92
N GLY A 85 1.59 -12.78 -2.09
CA GLY A 85 0.58 -11.75 -2.13
C GLY A 85 -0.61 -12.02 -1.25
N GLY A 86 -1.43 -11.02 -1.12
CA GLY A 86 -2.62 -11.04 -0.31
C GLY A 86 -3.66 -10.04 -0.76
N GLY A 87 -4.92 -10.31 -0.41
CA GLY A 87 -5.99 -9.32 -0.49
C GLY A 87 -5.96 -8.42 0.74
N THR A 88 -6.44 -7.21 0.55
CA THR A 88 -6.65 -6.23 1.60
C THR A 88 -8.13 -5.87 1.67
N ILE A 89 -8.52 -5.01 2.60
CA ILE A 89 -9.90 -4.51 2.66
C ILE A 89 -10.23 -3.48 1.57
N ALA A 90 -9.25 -3.05 0.80
CA ALA A 90 -9.41 -2.03 -0.25
C ALA A 90 -10.51 -2.38 -1.27
N TYR A 91 -10.60 -3.65 -1.67
CA TYR A 91 -11.61 -4.10 -2.62
C TYR A 91 -13.05 -3.85 -2.14
N ILE A 92 -13.29 -3.89 -0.82
CA ILE A 92 -14.64 -3.68 -0.25
C ILE A 92 -15.12 -2.26 -0.56
N ALA A 93 -14.29 -1.25 -0.36
CA ALA A 93 -14.61 0.13 -0.70
C ALA A 93 -14.67 0.34 -2.23
N ALA A 94 -13.79 -0.32 -2.98
CA ALA A 94 -13.77 -0.26 -4.45
C ALA A 94 -15.07 -0.80 -5.08
N LEU A 95 -15.73 -1.79 -4.47
CA LEU A 95 -17.04 -2.28 -4.92
C LEU A 95 -18.15 -1.20 -4.95
N TYR A 96 -17.99 -0.15 -4.16
CA TYR A 96 -18.89 1.01 -4.16
C TYR A 96 -18.51 2.09 -5.18
N GLY A 97 -17.48 1.81 -6.01
CA GLY A 97 -16.96 2.73 -7.02
C GLY A 97 -16.08 3.84 -6.46
N MET A 98 -15.57 3.70 -5.24
CA MET A 98 -14.59 4.62 -4.67
C MET A 98 -13.23 4.47 -5.36
N ASN A 99 -12.46 5.55 -5.41
CA ASN A 99 -11.05 5.48 -5.75
C ASN A 99 -10.26 5.06 -4.51
N VAL A 100 -9.65 3.87 -4.55
CA VAL A 100 -8.97 3.28 -3.40
C VAL A 100 -7.55 2.86 -3.78
N ILE A 101 -6.61 3.14 -2.89
CA ILE A 101 -5.25 2.59 -2.96
C ILE A 101 -4.82 2.18 -1.55
N ASP A 102 -4.13 1.04 -1.43
CA ASP A 102 -3.51 0.67 -0.17
C ASP A 102 -2.25 1.49 0.06
N SER A 103 -2.15 2.06 1.25
CA SER A 103 -1.04 2.91 1.63
C SER A 103 -0.71 2.76 3.11
N GLY A 104 0.27 1.94 3.42
CA GLY A 104 0.71 1.65 4.78
C GLY A 104 2.21 1.43 4.89
N VAL A 105 2.66 0.94 6.03
CA VAL A 105 4.09 0.69 6.27
C VAL A 105 4.47 -0.73 5.89
N ALA A 106 5.72 -0.93 5.48
CA ALA A 106 6.28 -2.26 5.29
C ALA A 106 6.49 -2.95 6.64
N VAL A 107 6.07 -4.22 6.75
CA VAL A 107 6.27 -5.04 7.93
C VAL A 107 6.92 -6.38 7.59
N LEU A 108 7.74 -6.88 8.49
CA LEU A 108 8.22 -8.26 8.48
C LEU A 108 7.40 -9.11 9.43
N SER A 109 7.32 -10.40 9.16
CA SER A 109 6.59 -11.37 9.99
C SER A 109 5.11 -11.03 10.14
N MET A 110 4.48 -10.55 9.06
CA MET A 110 3.05 -10.24 9.02
C MET A 110 2.22 -11.42 9.53
N HIS A 111 1.23 -11.14 10.39
CA HIS A 111 0.37 -12.09 11.08
C HIS A 111 1.05 -12.98 12.14
N ALA A 112 2.32 -12.75 12.43
CA ALA A 112 3.00 -13.42 13.54
C ALA A 112 2.70 -12.70 14.88
N PRO A 113 2.96 -13.35 16.04
CA PRO A 113 2.83 -12.69 17.34
C PRO A 113 3.74 -11.46 17.50
N TRP A 114 4.81 -11.40 16.71
CA TRP A 114 5.76 -10.28 16.67
C TRP A 114 5.96 -9.84 15.23
N GLU A 115 5.50 -8.65 14.94
CA GLU A 115 5.73 -7.99 13.67
C GLU A 115 6.76 -6.87 13.84
N VAL A 116 7.54 -6.61 12.81
CA VAL A 116 8.60 -5.61 12.82
C VAL A 116 8.37 -4.60 11.72
N THR A 117 8.44 -3.32 12.05
CA THR A 117 8.43 -2.22 11.08
C THR A 117 9.45 -1.14 11.45
N SER A 118 9.71 -0.24 10.53
CA SER A 118 10.61 0.90 10.73
C SER A 118 9.88 2.07 11.39
N LYS A 119 10.45 2.64 12.45
CA LYS A 119 9.93 3.88 13.07
C LYS A 119 9.96 5.06 12.10
N ALA A 120 10.93 5.10 11.18
CA ALA A 120 10.99 6.12 10.14
C ALA A 120 9.78 6.01 9.19
N ASP A 121 9.41 4.79 8.80
CA ASP A 121 8.25 4.58 7.93
C ASP A 121 6.93 4.95 8.62
N ILE A 122 6.81 4.69 9.94
CA ILE A 122 5.65 5.14 10.73
C ILE A 122 5.57 6.67 10.75
N TYR A 123 6.70 7.36 10.88
CA TYR A 123 6.74 8.82 10.82
C TYR A 123 6.31 9.35 9.45
N GLU A 124 6.80 8.73 8.37
CA GLU A 124 6.39 9.10 7.01
C GLU A 124 4.91 8.77 6.75
N ALA A 125 4.39 7.67 7.28
CA ALA A 125 2.96 7.36 7.20
C ALA A 125 2.08 8.42 7.88
N LYS A 126 2.49 8.93 9.06
CA LYS A 126 1.82 10.05 9.72
C LYS A 126 1.78 11.29 8.83
N LYS A 127 2.91 11.64 8.20
CA LYS A 127 2.99 12.78 7.26
C LYS A 127 2.07 12.57 6.06
N ALA A 128 2.12 11.36 5.48
CA ALA A 128 1.32 10.99 4.32
C ALA A 128 -0.19 11.11 4.59
N TYR A 129 -0.66 10.57 5.71
CA TYR A 129 -2.08 10.65 6.05
C TYR A 129 -2.53 12.07 6.33
N LYS A 130 -1.71 12.87 7.01
CA LYS A 130 -1.98 14.30 7.19
C LYS A 130 -2.07 15.02 5.84
N ALA A 131 -1.07 14.85 4.99
CA ALA A 131 -1.05 15.47 3.67
C ALA A 131 -2.25 15.09 2.81
N PHE A 132 -2.63 13.82 2.84
CA PHE A 132 -3.81 13.33 2.13
C PHE A 132 -5.10 13.99 2.63
N LEU A 133 -5.31 14.05 3.94
CA LEU A 133 -6.52 14.65 4.52
C LEU A 133 -6.64 16.16 4.24
N GLU A 134 -5.53 16.83 4.07
CA GLU A 134 -5.47 18.28 3.80
C GLU A 134 -5.64 18.62 2.30
N ASN A 135 -5.34 17.68 1.38
CA ASN A 135 -5.18 17.98 -0.05
C ASN A 135 -5.94 17.04 -1.01
N ALA A 136 -6.67 16.03 -0.51
CA ALA A 136 -7.36 15.04 -1.36
C ALA A 136 -8.67 15.54 -1.99
#